data_b8026fa521c20235ad0ad1f0e110fb9a
#
_entry.id   b8026fa521c20235ad0ad1f0e110fb9a
#
_cell.length_a   1.000
_cell.length_b   1.000
_cell.length_c   1.000
_cell.angle_alpha   90.00
_cell.angle_beta   90.00
_cell.angle_gamma   90.00
#
_symmetry.space_group_name_H-M   'P 1'
#
loop_
_entity.id
_entity.type
_entity.pdbx_description
1 polymer ?
#
loop_
_entity_poly.entity_id
_entity_poly.type
_entity_poly.pdbx_seq_one_letter_code
_entity_poly.pdbx_strand_id
1 'polypeptide(L)'
;DKASKSELTQTAEELASRIASVHLGRRNLLKGTKELARYKPVSEYNGFKVIRTVAGATRYQDSYVERTVIPTAGTEYIAIFYARASENDYPVRCHFYNPNTVVSSENSSGYKSRSSDGLSIIRLSTDWQLCWVKWTQTATDQAKTVIIGRHGPQVGGKEGVWVEICAPAIFEGNLAGDWSPAYEDQDERVSAVESNFKQRADSLEAG
;
A
#
# COMPACT_ATOMS: atom_id res chain seq x y z
N ASP A 1 18.11 -6.91 34.97
CA ASP A 1 17.80 -5.62 35.56
C ASP A 1 16.30 -5.30 35.38
N LYS A 2 15.66 -4.88 36.45
CA LYS A 2 14.23 -4.57 36.47
C LYS A 2 13.83 -3.46 35.53
N ALA A 3 14.65 -2.43 35.32
CA ALA A 3 14.40 -1.33 34.41
C ALA A 3 14.40 -1.80 32.96
N SER A 4 15.35 -2.63 32.56
CA SER A 4 15.45 -3.17 31.19
C SER A 4 14.29 -4.09 30.86
N LYS A 5 13.81 -4.91 31.80
CA LYS A 5 12.65 -5.77 31.61
C LYS A 5 11.36 -4.96 31.47
N SER A 6 11.22 -3.88 32.25
CA SER A 6 10.06 -2.99 32.17
C SER A 6 10.02 -2.23 30.85
N GLU A 7 11.16 -1.74 30.37
CA GLU A 7 11.28 -1.08 29.07
C GLU A 7 10.99 -2.02 27.90
N LEU A 8 11.48 -3.25 27.93
CA LEU A 8 11.20 -4.29 26.92
C LEU A 8 9.73 -4.66 26.89
N THR A 9 9.10 -4.82 28.05
CA THR A 9 7.67 -5.11 28.15
C THR A 9 6.83 -3.97 27.60
N GLN A 10 7.17 -2.74 27.93
CA GLN A 10 6.47 -1.55 27.43
C GLN A 10 6.59 -1.42 25.90
N THR A 11 7.78 -1.65 25.34
CA THR A 11 8.01 -1.63 23.89
C THR A 11 7.22 -2.72 23.18
N ALA A 12 7.17 -3.94 23.74
CA ALA A 12 6.39 -5.05 23.20
C ALA A 12 4.89 -4.74 23.23
N GLU A 13 4.39 -4.13 24.30
CA GLU A 13 2.99 -3.69 24.41
C GLU A 13 2.67 -2.58 23.41
N GLU A 14 3.55 -1.62 23.22
CA GLU A 14 3.41 -0.57 22.20
C GLU A 14 3.35 -1.15 20.79
N LEU A 15 4.23 -2.09 20.45
CA LEU A 15 4.23 -2.78 19.17
C LEU A 15 2.95 -3.59 18.96
N ALA A 16 2.52 -4.34 19.97
CA ALA A 16 1.26 -5.10 19.94
C ALA A 16 0.06 -4.18 19.74
N SER A 17 0.03 -3.04 20.43
CA SER A 17 -1.01 -2.03 20.28
C SER A 17 -1.01 -1.41 18.88
N ARG A 18 0.15 -1.11 18.31
CA ARG A 18 0.28 -0.62 16.94
C ARG A 18 -0.17 -1.64 15.92
N ILE A 19 0.21 -2.90 16.07
CA ILE A 19 -0.23 -4.00 15.20
C ILE A 19 -1.75 -4.16 15.28
N ALA A 20 -2.31 -4.17 16.47
CA ALA A 20 -3.76 -4.23 16.67
C ALA A 20 -4.47 -3.04 16.03
N SER A 21 -3.95 -1.83 16.21
CA SER A 21 -4.48 -0.61 15.58
C SER A 21 -4.44 -0.69 14.05
N VAL A 22 -3.35 -1.18 13.48
CA VAL A 22 -3.19 -1.35 12.02
C VAL A 22 -4.14 -2.41 11.49
N HIS A 23 -4.29 -3.55 12.19
CA HIS A 23 -5.11 -4.68 11.72
C HIS A 23 -6.59 -4.57 12.07
N LEU A 24 -6.95 -3.91 13.17
CA LEU A 24 -8.33 -3.84 13.65
C LEU A 24 -8.98 -2.47 13.47
N GLY A 25 -8.20 -1.39 13.46
CA GLY A 25 -8.71 -0.02 13.43
C GLY A 25 -8.58 0.69 12.09
N ARG A 26 -7.74 0.19 11.18
CA ARG A 26 -7.47 0.84 9.89
C ARG A 26 -8.16 0.10 8.76
N ARG A 27 -9.09 0.80 8.14
CA ARG A 27 -9.77 0.30 6.95
C ARG A 27 -8.90 0.55 5.71
N ASN A 28 -8.50 -0.52 5.03
CA ASN A 28 -7.92 -0.41 3.70
C ASN A 28 -9.03 -0.07 2.70
N LEU A 29 -8.92 1.06 2.03
CA LEU A 29 -9.90 1.53 1.05
C LEU A 29 -9.75 0.83 -0.31
N LEU A 30 -8.68 0.05 -0.51
CA LEU A 30 -8.42 -0.68 -1.74
C LEU A 30 -8.78 -2.15 -1.56
N LYS A 31 -9.71 -2.66 -2.37
CA LYS A 31 -10.18 -4.04 -2.33
C LYS A 31 -9.33 -4.95 -3.19
N GLY A 32 -9.18 -6.22 -2.79
CA GLY A 32 -8.59 -7.27 -3.60
C GLY A 32 -7.11 -7.07 -3.91
N THR A 33 -6.37 -6.32 -3.10
CA THR A 33 -4.99 -5.94 -3.43
C THR A 33 -3.96 -7.00 -3.07
N LYS A 34 -4.34 -8.04 -2.35
CA LYS A 34 -3.47 -9.21 -2.16
C LYS A 34 -3.33 -10.02 -3.45
N GLU A 35 -4.43 -10.22 -4.16
CA GLU A 35 -4.48 -11.07 -5.36
C GLU A 35 -4.30 -10.28 -6.66
N LEU A 36 -4.72 -9.03 -6.73
CA LEU A 36 -4.64 -8.18 -7.92
C LEU A 36 -5.09 -8.89 -9.21
N ALA A 37 -6.17 -9.67 -9.11
CA ALA A 37 -6.59 -10.60 -10.16
C ALA A 37 -6.83 -9.94 -11.52
N ARG A 38 -7.39 -8.74 -11.54
CA ARG A 38 -7.68 -8.00 -12.79
C ARG A 38 -6.44 -7.50 -13.53
N TYR A 39 -5.25 -7.53 -12.88
CA TYR A 39 -4.01 -7.01 -13.45
C TYR A 39 -3.10 -8.09 -14.01
N LYS A 40 -3.51 -9.36 -13.99
CA LYS A 40 -2.72 -10.50 -14.47
C LYS A 40 -1.32 -10.54 -13.83
N PRO A 41 -1.23 -10.86 -12.52
CA PRO A 41 0.04 -10.89 -11.81
C PRO A 41 1.07 -11.81 -12.46
N VAL A 42 2.35 -11.43 -12.34
CA VAL A 42 3.48 -12.17 -12.94
C VAL A 42 4.29 -12.97 -11.93
N SER A 43 4.18 -12.68 -10.64
CA SER A 43 4.96 -13.33 -9.57
C SER A 43 4.32 -13.10 -8.20
N GLU A 44 5.04 -13.49 -7.14
CA GLU A 44 4.64 -13.24 -5.75
C GLU A 44 5.82 -12.66 -4.97
N TYR A 45 5.48 -11.82 -3.98
CA TYR A 45 6.42 -11.30 -3.00
C TYR A 45 5.74 -11.27 -1.64
N ASN A 46 6.32 -11.95 -0.64
CA ASN A 46 5.77 -12.04 0.73
C ASN A 46 4.30 -12.47 0.79
N GLY A 47 3.87 -13.37 -0.11
CA GLY A 47 2.48 -13.82 -0.18
C GLY A 47 1.54 -12.92 -0.96
N PHE A 48 2.02 -11.80 -1.49
CA PHE A 48 1.24 -10.88 -2.31
C PHE A 48 1.53 -11.09 -3.80
N LYS A 49 0.49 -11.04 -4.62
CA LYS A 49 0.64 -11.09 -6.07
C LYS A 49 1.27 -9.81 -6.59
N VAL A 50 2.20 -9.96 -7.52
CA VAL A 50 3.01 -8.87 -8.07
C VAL A 50 2.58 -8.56 -9.49
N ILE A 51 2.36 -7.27 -9.79
CA ILE A 51 2.10 -6.78 -11.14
C ILE A 51 3.33 -6.06 -11.68
N ARG A 52 3.55 -6.18 -12.99
CA ARG A 52 4.68 -5.55 -13.69
C ARG A 52 4.18 -4.71 -14.84
N THR A 53 4.72 -3.51 -14.98
CA THR A 53 4.51 -2.66 -16.15
C THR A 53 5.86 -2.24 -16.74
N VAL A 54 5.92 -2.14 -18.06
CA VAL A 54 7.13 -1.77 -18.80
C VAL A 54 6.90 -0.44 -19.49
N ALA A 55 7.82 0.50 -19.32
CA ALA A 55 7.73 1.82 -19.92
C ALA A 55 7.90 1.73 -21.44
N GLY A 56 6.99 2.37 -22.16
CA GLY A 56 7.07 2.56 -23.61
C GLY A 56 7.95 3.77 -24.00
N ALA A 57 8.03 4.03 -25.29
CA ALA A 57 8.92 5.05 -25.85
C ALA A 57 8.48 6.49 -25.56
N THR A 58 7.19 6.76 -25.43
CA THR A 58 6.66 8.13 -25.43
C THR A 58 5.69 8.45 -24.32
N ARG A 59 4.92 7.47 -23.84
CA ARG A 59 3.87 7.69 -22.83
C ARG A 59 4.24 7.10 -21.48
N TYR A 60 3.51 7.54 -20.44
CA TYR A 60 3.56 6.90 -19.13
C TYR A 60 2.76 5.59 -19.14
N GLN A 61 3.13 4.69 -18.25
CA GLN A 61 2.36 3.50 -17.87
C GLN A 61 1.87 3.67 -16.42
N ASP A 62 0.64 3.23 -16.16
CA ASP A 62 0.08 3.20 -14.82
C ASP A 62 0.06 1.76 -14.31
N SER A 63 0.78 1.48 -13.23
CA SER A 63 0.85 0.13 -12.67
C SER A 63 -0.46 -0.28 -12.02
N TYR A 64 -0.99 0.54 -11.12
CA TYR A 64 -2.23 0.29 -10.40
C TYR A 64 -3.16 1.49 -10.52
N VAL A 65 -4.42 1.22 -10.88
CA VAL A 65 -5.46 2.27 -11.02
C VAL A 65 -6.74 1.81 -10.32
N GLU A 66 -7.26 2.65 -9.44
CA GLU A 66 -8.56 2.42 -8.78
C GLU A 66 -9.43 3.66 -8.90
N ARG A 67 -10.69 3.49 -9.25
CA ARG A 67 -11.62 4.60 -9.52
C ARG A 67 -12.82 4.66 -8.58
N THR A 68 -12.87 3.77 -7.58
CA THR A 68 -14.03 3.65 -6.69
C THR A 68 -13.80 4.22 -5.30
N VAL A 69 -12.62 4.75 -5.01
CA VAL A 69 -12.31 5.34 -3.70
C VAL A 69 -13.03 6.68 -3.57
N ILE A 70 -13.78 6.82 -2.49
CA ILE A 70 -14.47 8.07 -2.15
C ILE A 70 -13.79 8.68 -0.92
N PRO A 71 -12.87 9.63 -1.13
CA PRO A 71 -12.18 10.26 -0.01
C PRO A 71 -13.07 11.31 0.68
N THR A 72 -12.87 11.46 1.98
CA THR A 72 -13.55 12.46 2.79
C THR A 72 -12.75 13.76 2.79
N ALA A 73 -13.42 14.88 2.55
CA ALA A 73 -12.80 16.19 2.58
C ALA A 73 -12.21 16.51 3.97
N GLY A 74 -11.04 17.13 3.99
CA GLY A 74 -10.33 17.50 5.22
C GLY A 74 -9.58 16.35 5.89
N THR A 75 -9.55 15.18 5.29
CA THR A 75 -8.94 13.99 5.87
C THR A 75 -7.53 13.75 5.33
N GLU A 76 -6.62 13.39 6.22
CA GLU A 76 -5.29 12.90 5.83
C GLU A 76 -5.37 11.42 5.47
N TYR A 77 -4.68 11.06 4.39
CA TYR A 77 -4.56 9.68 3.93
C TYR A 77 -3.09 9.29 3.73
N ILE A 78 -2.84 8.00 3.83
CA ILE A 78 -1.57 7.41 3.44
C ILE A 78 -1.82 6.23 2.50
N ALA A 79 -1.11 6.22 1.38
CA ALA A 79 -1.03 5.05 0.50
C ALA A 79 0.28 4.32 0.79
N ILE A 80 0.22 3.00 0.93
CA ILE A 80 1.39 2.15 1.07
C ILE A 80 1.42 1.10 -0.04
N PHE A 81 2.60 0.69 -0.45
CA PHE A 81 2.78 -0.38 -1.43
C PHE A 81 4.23 -0.86 -1.41
N TYR A 82 4.46 -2.13 -1.78
CA TYR A 82 5.81 -2.61 -2.07
C TYR A 82 6.11 -2.41 -3.54
N ALA A 83 7.32 -1.96 -3.86
CA ALA A 83 7.73 -1.72 -5.24
C ALA A 83 9.22 -1.93 -5.45
N ARG A 84 9.59 -2.22 -6.68
CA ARG A 84 10.96 -2.19 -7.19
C ARG A 84 10.97 -1.88 -8.69
N ALA A 85 12.12 -1.48 -9.21
CA ALA A 85 12.30 -1.20 -10.63
C ALA A 85 13.47 -2.02 -11.19
N SER A 86 13.56 -2.14 -12.51
CA SER A 86 14.70 -2.81 -13.16
C SER A 86 15.98 -1.97 -13.15
N GLU A 87 15.90 -0.70 -12.76
CA GLU A 87 17.05 0.20 -12.61
C GLU A 87 16.97 0.93 -11.26
N ASN A 88 18.13 1.28 -10.71
CA ASN A 88 18.23 2.09 -9.49
C ASN A 88 17.86 3.54 -9.77
N ASP A 89 17.40 4.23 -8.73
CA ASP A 89 17.05 5.65 -8.76
C ASP A 89 15.96 5.98 -9.82
N TYR A 90 15.02 5.06 -10.02
CA TYR A 90 13.98 5.17 -11.05
C TYR A 90 12.73 5.86 -10.51
N PRO A 91 12.29 6.97 -11.13
CA PRO A 91 11.15 7.72 -10.62
C PRO A 91 9.82 7.09 -10.97
N VAL A 92 8.94 6.97 -9.99
CA VAL A 92 7.53 6.65 -10.19
C VAL A 92 6.67 7.69 -9.48
N ARG A 93 5.51 7.96 -10.05
CA ARG A 93 4.55 8.92 -9.50
C ARG A 93 3.34 8.22 -8.94
N CYS A 94 2.87 8.68 -7.78
CA CYS A 94 1.52 8.39 -7.30
C CYS A 94 0.65 9.61 -7.55
N HIS A 95 -0.59 9.37 -7.98
CA HIS A 95 -1.51 10.42 -8.32
C HIS A 95 -2.87 10.17 -7.67
N PHE A 96 -3.28 11.10 -6.85
CA PHE A 96 -4.58 11.05 -6.18
C PHE A 96 -5.38 12.23 -6.69
N TYR A 97 -6.43 11.95 -7.49
CA TYR A 97 -7.11 13.02 -8.21
C TYR A 97 -7.83 14.02 -7.32
N ASN A 98 -7.75 15.22 -7.76
CA ASN A 98 -8.12 16.50 -7.16
C ASN A 98 -9.49 16.55 -6.49
N PRO A 99 -9.63 17.41 -5.48
CA PRO A 99 -8.59 18.26 -4.93
C PRO A 99 -7.86 17.62 -3.76
N ASN A 100 -6.55 17.68 -3.79
CA ASN A 100 -5.69 17.16 -2.74
C ASN A 100 -4.39 17.94 -2.61
N THR A 101 -3.70 17.73 -1.50
CA THR A 101 -2.33 18.20 -1.27
C THR A 101 -1.46 17.02 -0.89
N VAL A 102 -0.53 16.65 -1.76
CA VAL A 102 0.49 15.66 -1.41
C VAL A 102 1.52 16.31 -0.51
N VAL A 103 1.78 15.67 0.62
CA VAL A 103 2.68 16.18 1.67
C VAL A 103 4.08 15.60 1.52
N SER A 104 4.17 14.29 1.30
CA SER A 104 5.46 13.60 1.17
C SER A 104 5.31 12.24 0.50
N SER A 105 6.40 11.81 -0.13
CA SER A 105 6.57 10.46 -0.67
C SER A 105 7.91 9.91 -0.18
N GLU A 106 7.90 8.74 0.42
CA GLU A 106 9.07 8.15 1.08
C GLU A 106 9.10 6.64 0.84
N ASN A 107 10.27 6.04 1.04
CA ASN A 107 10.38 4.58 1.05
C ASN A 107 11.40 4.08 2.08
N SER A 108 11.38 2.76 2.31
CA SER A 108 12.24 2.09 3.28
C SER A 108 13.73 2.06 2.90
N SER A 109 14.07 2.44 1.68
CA SER A 109 15.47 2.62 1.24
C SER A 109 16.04 3.99 1.58
N GLY A 110 15.27 4.84 2.29
CA GLY A 110 15.71 6.15 2.74
C GLY A 110 15.37 7.30 1.81
N TYR A 111 14.65 7.05 0.73
CA TYR A 111 14.18 8.12 -0.15
C TYR A 111 13.14 9.00 0.56
N LYS A 112 13.29 10.31 0.40
CA LYS A 112 12.29 11.31 0.77
C LYS A 112 12.09 12.24 -0.41
N SER A 113 10.84 12.58 -0.70
CA SER A 113 10.50 13.45 -1.81
C SER A 113 11.16 14.82 -1.69
N ARG A 114 11.70 15.28 -2.81
CA ARG A 114 12.39 16.55 -2.95
C ARG A 114 11.54 17.48 -3.80
N SER A 115 11.61 18.78 -3.52
CA SER A 115 10.90 19.77 -4.32
C SER A 115 11.31 19.73 -5.80
N SER A 116 12.57 19.38 -6.10
CA SER A 116 13.08 19.26 -7.46
C SER A 116 12.43 18.12 -8.27
N ASP A 117 12.03 17.01 -7.59
CA ASP A 117 11.35 15.89 -8.24
C ASP A 117 9.83 16.06 -8.26
N GLY A 118 9.30 16.86 -7.32
CA GLY A 118 7.89 16.92 -7.02
C GLY A 118 7.52 15.97 -5.87
N LEU A 119 6.59 16.39 -5.02
CA LEU A 119 6.23 15.67 -3.79
C LEU A 119 5.58 14.30 -4.04
N SER A 120 5.05 14.08 -5.24
CA SER A 120 4.39 12.83 -5.64
C SER A 120 5.35 11.78 -6.22
N ILE A 121 6.62 12.08 -6.35
CA ILE A 121 7.62 11.17 -6.93
C ILE A 121 8.30 10.38 -5.82
N ILE A 122 8.42 9.07 -6.06
CA ILE A 122 9.26 8.16 -5.28
C ILE A 122 10.31 7.59 -6.23
N ARG A 123 11.57 7.53 -5.78
CA ARG A 123 12.62 6.89 -6.55
C ARG A 123 12.86 5.48 -6.03
N LEU A 124 12.76 4.51 -6.92
CA LEU A 124 12.88 3.08 -6.61
C LEU A 124 14.29 2.58 -6.88
N SER A 125 14.65 1.51 -6.18
CA SER A 125 15.84 0.72 -6.46
C SER A 125 15.47 -0.62 -7.09
N THR A 126 16.47 -1.45 -7.37
CA THR A 126 16.27 -2.82 -7.86
C THR A 126 15.86 -3.79 -6.75
N ASP A 127 15.97 -3.40 -5.50
CA ASP A 127 15.51 -4.17 -4.36
C ASP A 127 14.08 -3.80 -3.99
N TRP A 128 13.33 -4.76 -3.43
CA TRP A 128 12.01 -4.48 -2.90
C TRP A 128 12.07 -3.47 -1.77
N GLN A 129 11.20 -2.49 -1.81
CA GLN A 129 11.03 -1.51 -0.74
C GLN A 129 9.58 -1.23 -0.44
N LEU A 130 9.29 -0.93 0.81
CA LEU A 130 8.00 -0.39 1.21
C LEU A 130 7.99 1.10 0.87
N CYS A 131 6.97 1.53 0.15
CA CYS A 131 6.77 2.92 -0.25
C CYS A 131 5.50 3.47 0.41
N TRP A 132 5.49 4.76 0.72
CA TRP A 132 4.29 5.41 1.23
C TRP A 132 4.21 6.87 0.75
N VAL A 133 2.98 7.29 0.50
CA VAL A 133 2.65 8.66 0.09
C VAL A 133 1.59 9.20 1.03
N LYS A 134 1.85 10.36 1.60
CA LYS A 134 0.93 11.05 2.50
C LYS A 134 0.31 12.23 1.77
N TRP A 135 -1.02 12.36 1.87
CA TRP A 135 -1.72 13.51 1.30
C TRP A 135 -2.92 13.91 2.15
N THR A 136 -3.37 15.14 1.96
CA THR A 136 -4.61 15.65 2.54
C THR A 136 -5.63 15.82 1.42
N GLN A 137 -6.79 15.22 1.57
CA GLN A 137 -7.90 15.43 0.65
C GLN A 137 -8.59 16.73 1.01
N THR A 138 -8.60 17.69 0.09
CA THR A 138 -9.07 19.06 0.42
C THR A 138 -10.56 19.24 0.20
N ALA A 139 -11.16 18.53 -0.75
CA ALA A 139 -12.61 18.53 -0.94
C ALA A 139 -13.04 17.29 -1.69
N THR A 140 -14.14 16.67 -1.33
CA THR A 140 -15.02 15.86 -2.15
C THR A 140 -15.82 14.81 -1.37
N ASP A 141 -16.93 14.39 -1.96
CA ASP A 141 -17.72 13.23 -1.56
C ASP A 141 -17.99 12.34 -2.78
N GLN A 142 -17.15 12.43 -3.79
CA GLN A 142 -17.29 11.68 -5.04
C GLN A 142 -16.11 10.73 -5.23
N ALA A 143 -16.35 9.65 -5.96
CA ALA A 143 -15.28 8.72 -6.32
C ALA A 143 -14.16 9.42 -7.10
N LYS A 144 -12.92 9.14 -6.70
CA LYS A 144 -11.72 9.71 -7.31
C LYS A 144 -10.81 8.62 -7.84
N THR A 145 -10.07 8.95 -8.88
CA THR A 145 -9.07 8.05 -9.42
C THR A 145 -7.81 8.09 -8.57
N VAL A 146 -7.33 6.90 -8.20
CA VAL A 146 -6.07 6.69 -7.53
C VAL A 146 -5.14 5.97 -8.50
N ILE A 147 -3.94 6.50 -8.69
CA ILE A 147 -2.90 5.89 -9.52
C ILE A 147 -1.67 5.69 -8.65
N ILE A 148 -1.17 4.44 -8.61
CA ILE A 148 0.07 4.09 -7.91
C ILE A 148 1.04 3.51 -8.94
N GLY A 149 2.21 4.15 -9.07
CA GLY A 149 3.25 3.67 -9.96
C GLY A 149 3.10 4.12 -11.42
N ARG A 150 2.79 5.39 -11.64
CA ARG A 150 2.91 5.98 -12.99
C ARG A 150 4.38 6.18 -13.30
N HIS A 151 4.84 5.64 -14.44
CA HIS A 151 6.22 5.79 -14.85
C HIS A 151 6.39 5.80 -16.37
N GLY A 152 7.56 6.20 -16.84
CA GLY A 152 7.91 6.30 -18.24
C GLY A 152 8.55 7.65 -18.59
N PRO A 153 8.90 7.88 -19.87
CA PRO A 153 9.61 9.09 -20.28
C PRO A 153 8.94 10.41 -19.90
N GLN A 154 7.60 10.47 -19.91
CA GLN A 154 6.87 11.69 -19.55
C GLN A 154 6.93 12.06 -18.06
N VAL A 155 7.35 11.15 -17.23
CA VAL A 155 7.47 11.37 -15.76
C VAL A 155 8.91 11.19 -15.29
N GLY A 156 9.88 11.46 -16.15
CA GLY A 156 11.29 11.39 -15.83
C GLY A 156 11.90 10.00 -15.89
N GLY A 157 11.13 9.02 -16.36
CA GLY A 157 11.58 7.64 -16.51
C GLY A 157 12.19 7.37 -17.88
N LYS A 158 12.26 6.10 -18.25
CA LYS A 158 13.02 5.63 -19.41
C LYS A 158 12.34 4.43 -20.05
N GLU A 159 12.32 4.40 -21.39
CA GLU A 159 11.81 3.27 -22.16
C GLU A 159 12.48 1.96 -21.76
N GLY A 160 11.71 0.88 -21.69
CA GLY A 160 12.18 -0.47 -21.41
C GLY A 160 12.39 -0.79 -19.94
N VAL A 161 12.37 0.19 -19.05
CA VAL A 161 12.43 -0.05 -17.61
C VAL A 161 11.09 -0.59 -17.15
N TRP A 162 11.12 -1.65 -16.33
CA TRP A 162 9.92 -2.18 -15.71
C TRP A 162 9.84 -1.78 -14.24
N VAL A 163 8.62 -1.70 -13.76
CA VAL A 163 8.27 -1.49 -12.36
C VAL A 163 7.39 -2.63 -11.91
N GLU A 164 7.68 -3.16 -10.72
CA GLU A 164 6.86 -4.17 -10.05
C GLU A 164 6.26 -3.58 -8.79
N ILE A 165 4.98 -3.86 -8.56
CA ILE A 165 4.22 -3.37 -7.40
C ILE A 165 3.39 -4.51 -6.84
N CYS A 166 3.25 -4.54 -5.50
CA CYS A 166 2.30 -5.42 -4.83
C CYS A 166 1.75 -4.78 -3.55
N ALA A 167 0.68 -5.36 -3.03
CA ALA A 167 0.03 -4.99 -1.77
C ALA A 167 -0.27 -3.49 -1.62
N PRO A 168 -0.86 -2.80 -2.60
CA PRO A 168 -1.26 -1.43 -2.38
C PRO A 168 -2.39 -1.34 -1.37
N ALA A 169 -2.35 -0.31 -0.52
CA ALA A 169 -3.37 -0.03 0.47
C ALA A 169 -3.48 1.47 0.69
N ILE A 170 -4.67 1.94 1.02
CA ILE A 170 -4.91 3.32 1.44
C ILE A 170 -5.61 3.30 2.79
N PHE A 171 -5.06 4.04 3.73
CA PHE A 171 -5.63 4.19 5.07
C PHE A 171 -5.85 5.67 5.40
N GLU A 172 -6.83 5.94 6.25
CA GLU A 172 -6.94 7.24 6.90
C GLU A 172 -5.77 7.42 7.89
N GLY A 173 -5.28 8.65 7.99
CA GLY A 173 -4.16 9.00 8.87
C GLY A 173 -2.86 9.18 8.11
N ASN A 174 -1.75 9.19 8.85
CA ASN A 174 -0.42 9.51 8.32
C ASN A 174 0.66 8.50 8.77
N LEU A 175 0.26 7.37 9.34
CA LEU A 175 1.19 6.37 9.87
C LEU A 175 1.42 5.27 8.84
N ALA A 176 2.65 5.14 8.37
CA ALA A 176 3.08 4.00 7.58
C ALA A 176 3.08 2.76 8.49
N GLY A 177 2.66 1.64 7.94
CA GLY A 177 2.58 0.39 8.70
C GLY A 177 2.40 -0.78 7.75
N ASP A 178 2.08 -1.93 8.32
CA ASP A 178 1.87 -3.14 7.54
C ASP A 178 0.57 -3.08 6.72
N TRP A 179 0.56 -3.81 5.63
CA TRP A 179 -0.64 -4.02 4.84
C TRP A 179 -1.70 -4.77 5.66
N SER A 180 -2.95 -4.37 5.48
CA SER A 180 -4.11 -5.13 5.96
C SER A 180 -5.18 -5.18 4.86
N PRO A 181 -6.03 -6.23 4.82
CA PRO A 181 -7.06 -6.32 3.80
C PRO A 181 -8.16 -5.29 4.00
N ALA A 182 -8.87 -4.95 2.92
CA ALA A 182 -10.11 -4.19 3.00
C ALA A 182 -11.16 -4.94 3.83
N TYR A 183 -12.12 -4.23 4.40
CA TYR A 183 -13.19 -4.88 5.17
C TYR A 183 -13.98 -5.87 4.31
N GLU A 184 -14.20 -5.56 3.06
CA GLU A 184 -14.88 -6.41 2.09
C GLU A 184 -14.12 -7.73 1.85
N ASP A 185 -12.81 -7.70 1.89
CA ASP A 185 -11.96 -8.89 1.77
C ASP A 185 -11.89 -9.67 3.10
N GLN A 186 -12.03 -8.99 4.24
CA GLN A 186 -12.04 -9.60 5.57
C GLN A 186 -13.28 -10.46 5.83
N ASP A 187 -14.43 -10.11 5.28
CA ASP A 187 -15.68 -10.86 5.49
C ASP A 187 -15.54 -12.31 5.04
N GLU A 188 -14.94 -12.57 3.89
CA GLU A 188 -14.66 -13.92 3.41
C GLU A 188 -13.70 -14.68 4.35
N ARG A 189 -12.67 -13.99 4.84
CA ARG A 189 -11.67 -14.58 5.71
C ARG A 189 -12.24 -14.92 7.09
N VAL A 190 -13.05 -14.06 7.66
CA VAL A 190 -13.73 -14.29 8.95
C VAL A 190 -14.67 -15.47 8.83
N SER A 191 -15.46 -15.55 7.76
CA SER A 191 -16.37 -16.68 7.50
C SER A 191 -15.61 -18.01 7.39
N ALA A 192 -14.46 -18.03 6.72
CA ALA A 192 -13.62 -19.23 6.63
C ALA A 192 -13.06 -19.66 7.98
N VAL A 193 -12.61 -18.72 8.81
CA VAL A 193 -12.10 -19.00 10.17
C VAL A 193 -13.22 -19.53 11.07
N GLU A 194 -14.39 -18.91 11.04
CA GLU A 194 -15.56 -19.36 11.80
C GLU A 194 -15.99 -20.77 11.41
N SER A 195 -16.00 -21.08 10.11
CA SER A 195 -16.34 -22.38 9.57
C SER A 195 -15.35 -23.45 10.06
N ASN A 196 -14.06 -23.19 10.00
CA ASN A 196 -13.02 -24.09 10.50
C ASN A 196 -13.12 -24.33 12.01
N PHE A 197 -13.39 -23.28 12.77
CA PHE A 197 -13.58 -23.36 14.22
C PHE A 197 -14.78 -24.23 14.58
N LYS A 198 -15.88 -24.06 13.88
CA LYS A 198 -17.10 -24.86 14.08
C LYS A 198 -16.88 -26.32 13.75
N GLN A 199 -16.18 -26.64 12.66
CA GLN A 199 -15.81 -28.01 12.31
C GLN A 199 -14.93 -28.68 13.37
N ARG A 200 -13.99 -27.94 13.96
CA ARG A 200 -13.16 -28.46 15.06
C ARG A 200 -13.97 -28.74 16.31
N ALA A 201 -14.87 -27.85 16.67
CA ALA A 201 -15.76 -28.03 17.82
C ALA A 201 -16.65 -29.27 17.65
N ASP A 202 -17.27 -29.44 16.47
CA ASP A 202 -18.10 -30.60 16.12
C ASP A 202 -17.29 -31.89 16.14
N SER A 203 -16.06 -31.88 15.65
CA SER A 203 -15.14 -33.03 15.66
C SER A 203 -14.75 -33.44 17.10
N LEU A 204 -14.54 -32.48 17.99
CA LEU A 204 -14.22 -32.72 19.39
C LEU A 204 -15.42 -33.29 20.18
N GLU A 205 -16.63 -32.82 19.90
CA GLU A 205 -17.86 -33.35 20.51
C GLU A 205 -18.18 -34.78 20.03
N ALA A 206 -17.87 -35.10 18.78
CA ALA A 206 -18.10 -36.43 18.18
C ALA A 206 -17.06 -37.48 18.62
N GLY A 207 -15.92 -37.03 19.10
CA GLY A 207 -14.88 -37.90 19.62
C GLY A 207 -14.97 -38.11 21.12
#